data_14a504707e5aea5d66e3aac5fa956e04
#
_entry.id   14a504707e5aea5d66e3aac5fa956e04
#
_cell.length_a   1.000
_cell.length_b   1.000
_cell.length_c   1.000
_cell.angle_alpha   90.00
_cell.angle_beta   90.00
_cell.angle_gamma   90.00
#
_symmetry.space_group_name_H-M   'P 1'
#
loop_
_entity.id
_entity.type
_entity.pdbx_description
1 polymer ?
#
loop_
_entity_poly.entity_id
_entity_poly.type
_entity_poly.pdbx_seq_one_letter_code
_entity_poly.pdbx_strand_id
1 'polypeptide(L)'
;MTHPVLTALGLGANESGTYLGHGEWSKTSDAGVLEPINPTTGEVLGRVMASSQADYDLIVERAQAAFKVWRTTPAPRRGEAIRLCAEALRTHKDALGSLV
;
A
#
# COMPACT_ATOMS: atom_id res chain seq x y z
N MET A 1 -19.72 -4.77 7.08
CA MET A 1 -19.27 -6.10 6.58
C MET A 1 -18.20 -5.91 5.53
N THR A 2 -17.09 -6.60 5.69
CA THR A 2 -15.95 -6.47 4.79
C THR A 2 -16.15 -7.35 3.55
N HIS A 3 -15.86 -6.82 2.36
CA HIS A 3 -15.94 -7.61 1.13
C HIS A 3 -14.94 -8.78 1.19
N PRO A 4 -15.32 -9.99 0.72
CA PRO A 4 -14.45 -11.17 0.80
C PRO A 4 -13.07 -11.00 0.17
N VAL A 5 -12.93 -10.20 -0.89
CA VAL A 5 -11.64 -9.96 -1.54
C VAL A 5 -10.69 -9.18 -0.61
N LEU A 6 -11.22 -8.28 0.20
CA LEU A 6 -10.41 -7.54 1.17
C LEU A 6 -9.87 -8.48 2.24
N THR A 7 -10.71 -9.38 2.73
CA THR A 7 -10.29 -10.40 3.70
C THR A 7 -9.20 -11.30 3.13
N ALA A 8 -9.34 -11.72 1.86
CA ALA A 8 -8.33 -12.55 1.18
C ALA A 8 -6.97 -11.87 1.07
N LEU A 9 -6.95 -10.53 1.02
CA LEU A 9 -5.72 -9.73 0.96
C LEU A 9 -5.25 -9.27 2.35
N GLY A 10 -5.92 -9.69 3.41
CA GLY A 10 -5.60 -9.26 4.78
C GLY A 10 -5.97 -7.82 5.07
N LEU A 11 -6.90 -7.25 4.30
CA LEU A 11 -7.34 -5.88 4.46
C LEU A 11 -8.64 -5.82 5.27
N GLY A 12 -8.82 -4.75 6.02
CA GLY A 12 -10.05 -4.46 6.76
C GLY A 12 -10.94 -3.46 6.03
N ALA A 13 -12.00 -3.03 6.71
CA ALA A 13 -12.93 -2.04 6.18
C ALA A 13 -12.32 -0.63 6.14
N ASN A 14 -11.34 -0.35 7.00
CA ASN A 14 -10.64 0.93 7.10
C ASN A 14 -9.15 0.67 7.04
N GLU A 15 -8.48 1.23 6.06
CA GLU A 15 -7.04 1.05 5.86
C GLU A 15 -6.33 2.40 5.73
N SER A 16 -5.07 2.43 6.13
CA SER A 16 -4.21 3.58 5.89
C SER A 16 -3.85 3.64 4.41
N GLY A 17 -3.92 4.82 3.82
CA GLY A 17 -3.43 5.06 2.47
C GLY A 17 -1.96 5.45 2.44
N THR A 18 -1.27 5.45 3.57
CA THR A 18 0.08 6.00 3.70
C THR A 18 1.03 4.99 4.33
N TYR A 19 1.93 4.46 3.54
CA TYR A 19 3.01 3.62 4.03
C TYR A 19 4.22 4.49 4.33
N LEU A 20 4.69 4.46 5.58
CA LEU A 20 5.79 5.29 6.06
C LEU A 20 7.18 4.66 5.89
N GLY A 21 7.25 3.44 5.41
CA GLY A 21 8.48 2.67 5.36
C GLY A 21 8.71 1.84 6.63
N HIS A 22 9.68 0.94 6.59
CA HIS A 22 10.06 0.08 7.73
C HIS A 22 8.89 -0.75 8.32
N GLY A 23 7.92 -1.11 7.50
CA GLY A 23 6.75 -1.85 7.97
C GLY A 23 5.71 -1.00 8.69
N GLU A 24 5.85 0.31 8.68
CA GLU A 24 4.95 1.23 9.38
C GLU A 24 3.91 1.85 8.43
N TRP A 25 2.66 1.87 8.87
CA TRP A 25 1.57 2.56 8.20
C TRP A 25 1.12 3.74 9.06
N SER A 26 0.82 4.87 8.44
CA SER A 26 0.31 6.03 9.16
C SER A 26 -1.03 5.71 9.81
N LYS A 27 -1.24 6.22 11.02
CA LYS A 27 -2.51 6.11 11.74
C LYS A 27 -3.30 7.43 11.68
N THR A 28 -2.80 8.40 10.93
CA THR A 28 -3.43 9.71 10.78
C THR A 28 -4.70 9.59 9.95
N SER A 29 -5.78 10.22 10.41
CA SER A 29 -7.08 10.17 9.73
C SER A 29 -7.69 11.55 9.50
N ASP A 30 -6.94 12.62 9.78
CA ASP A 30 -7.41 14.00 9.70
C ASP A 30 -7.31 14.63 8.30
N ALA A 31 -6.67 13.95 7.36
CA ALA A 31 -6.52 14.44 5.98
C ALA A 31 -7.68 14.04 5.05
N GLY A 32 -8.69 13.37 5.59
CA GLY A 32 -9.85 12.92 4.83
C GLY A 32 -9.84 11.41 4.56
N VAL A 33 -10.91 10.95 3.97
CA VAL A 33 -11.15 9.53 3.70
C VAL A 33 -11.57 9.36 2.24
N LEU A 34 -10.98 8.38 1.57
CA LEU A 34 -11.40 7.95 0.24
C LEU A 34 -12.27 6.71 0.37
N GLU A 35 -13.38 6.70 -0.35
CA GLU A 35 -14.32 5.57 -0.35
C GLU A 35 -14.39 4.96 -1.75
N PRO A 36 -13.55 3.95 -2.06
CA PRO A 36 -13.64 3.27 -3.35
C PRO A 36 -14.97 2.54 -3.50
N ILE A 37 -15.56 2.64 -4.67
CA ILE A 37 -16.89 2.13 -4.97
C ILE A 37 -16.77 1.04 -6.04
N ASN A 38 -17.52 -0.05 -5.87
CA ASN A 38 -17.68 -1.05 -6.90
C ASN A 38 -18.51 -0.43 -8.04
N PRO A 39 -17.93 -0.24 -9.24
CA PRO A 39 -18.65 0.43 -10.34
C PRO A 39 -19.84 -0.36 -10.87
N THR A 40 -19.90 -1.66 -10.63
CA THR A 40 -21.00 -2.50 -11.06
C THR A 40 -22.21 -2.39 -10.15
N THR A 41 -21.99 -2.34 -8.84
CA THR A 41 -23.07 -2.37 -7.85
C THR A 41 -23.33 -1.02 -7.19
N GLY A 42 -22.36 -0.10 -7.23
CA GLY A 42 -22.42 1.18 -6.52
C GLY A 42 -22.14 1.07 -5.03
N GLU A 43 -21.78 -0.11 -4.54
CA GLU A 43 -21.47 -0.32 -3.13
C GLU A 43 -20.07 0.18 -2.77
N VAL A 44 -19.95 0.76 -1.58
CA VAL A 44 -18.65 1.16 -1.01
C VAL A 44 -17.89 -0.10 -0.59
N LEU A 45 -16.68 -0.27 -1.12
CA LEU A 45 -15.84 -1.43 -0.82
C LEU A 45 -15.13 -1.32 0.54
N GLY A 46 -14.80 -0.11 0.94
CA GLY A 46 -14.06 0.14 2.17
C GLY A 46 -13.69 1.60 2.28
N ARG A 47 -12.78 1.91 3.17
CA ARG A 47 -12.30 3.28 3.39
C ARG A 47 -10.80 3.30 3.46
N VAL A 48 -10.20 4.31 2.83
CA VAL A 48 -8.76 4.54 2.84
C VAL A 48 -8.49 5.92 3.40
N MET A 49 -7.68 5.99 4.45
CA MET A 49 -7.29 7.26 5.05
C MET A 49 -6.28 7.97 4.15
N ALA A 50 -6.59 9.21 3.77
CA ALA A 50 -5.70 10.01 2.95
C ALA A 50 -4.44 10.43 3.72
N SER A 51 -3.37 10.74 2.99
CA SER A 51 -2.11 11.19 3.57
C SER A 51 -2.18 12.65 3.99
N SER A 52 -1.66 12.95 5.18
CA SER A 52 -1.47 14.33 5.63
C SER A 52 -0.19 14.93 5.03
N GLN A 53 -0.03 16.24 5.11
CA GLN A 53 1.21 16.90 4.70
C GLN A 53 2.40 16.42 5.54
N ALA A 54 2.21 16.22 6.84
CA ALA A 54 3.25 15.69 7.72
C ALA A 54 3.68 14.28 7.33
N ASP A 55 2.74 13.41 6.96
CA ASP A 55 3.01 12.08 6.43
C ASP A 55 3.84 12.14 5.15
N TYR A 56 3.46 13.01 4.23
CA TYR A 56 4.18 13.21 2.97
C TYR A 56 5.63 13.65 3.22
N ASP A 57 5.82 14.64 4.09
CA ASP A 57 7.16 15.13 4.41
C ASP A 57 8.03 14.02 5.02
N LEU A 58 7.47 13.21 5.90
CA LEU A 58 8.17 12.08 6.52
C LEU A 58 8.53 11.00 5.48
N ILE A 59 7.62 10.70 4.56
CA ILE A 59 7.88 9.74 3.47
C ILE A 59 9.03 10.21 2.60
N VAL A 60 9.05 11.48 2.21
CA VAL A 60 10.11 12.05 1.38
C VAL A 60 11.45 11.98 2.11
N GLU A 61 11.48 12.30 3.39
CA GLU A 61 12.70 12.21 4.21
C GLU A 61 13.22 10.78 4.27
N ARG A 62 12.34 9.81 4.57
CA ARG A 62 12.70 8.39 4.65
C ARG A 62 13.13 7.83 3.29
N ALA A 63 12.46 8.22 2.21
CA ALA A 63 12.81 7.80 0.86
C ALA A 63 14.19 8.32 0.46
N GLN A 64 14.52 9.55 0.84
CA GLN A 64 15.83 10.15 0.57
C GLN A 64 16.94 9.39 1.31
N ALA A 65 16.70 9.02 2.57
CA ALA A 65 17.63 8.21 3.35
C ALA A 65 17.81 6.80 2.74
N ALA A 66 16.72 6.17 2.33
CA ALA A 66 16.75 4.86 1.69
C ALA A 66 17.47 4.90 0.34
N PHE A 67 17.29 5.96 -0.43
CA PHE A 67 17.97 6.15 -1.71
C PHE A 67 19.49 6.13 -1.57
N LYS A 68 20.04 6.76 -0.53
CA LYS A 68 21.49 6.81 -0.28
C LYS A 68 22.08 5.41 -0.11
N VAL A 69 21.33 4.48 0.47
CA VAL A 69 21.73 3.08 0.62
C VAL A 69 21.47 2.31 -0.66
N TRP A 70 20.28 2.48 -1.23
CA TRP A 70 19.85 1.74 -2.42
C TRP A 70 20.75 1.99 -3.63
N ARG A 71 21.16 3.24 -3.86
CA ARG A 71 22.02 3.59 -5.00
C ARG A 71 23.38 2.89 -4.96
N THR A 72 23.84 2.50 -3.76
CA THR A 72 25.12 1.79 -3.59
C THR A 72 24.94 0.28 -3.47
N THR A 73 23.69 -0.20 -3.44
CA THR A 73 23.39 -1.63 -3.40
C THR A 73 23.72 -2.25 -4.75
N PRO A 74 24.50 -3.36 -4.80
CA PRO A 74 24.84 -4.02 -6.05
C PRO A 74 23.61 -4.40 -6.88
N ALA A 75 23.71 -4.23 -8.19
CA ALA A 75 22.61 -4.51 -9.12
C ALA A 75 21.98 -5.90 -8.95
N PRO A 76 22.75 -7.00 -8.74
CA PRO A 76 22.14 -8.30 -8.50
C PRO A 76 21.23 -8.35 -7.27
N ARG A 77 21.59 -7.65 -6.20
CA ARG A 77 20.76 -7.56 -5.00
C ARG A 77 19.50 -6.74 -5.23
N ARG A 78 19.59 -5.65 -5.99
CA ARG A 78 18.42 -4.87 -6.38
C ARG A 78 17.47 -5.70 -7.24
N GLY A 79 18.02 -6.47 -8.18
CA GLY A 79 17.22 -7.39 -9.00
C GLY A 79 16.54 -8.46 -8.16
N GLU A 80 17.19 -8.97 -7.11
CA GLU A 80 16.59 -9.94 -6.19
C GLU A 80 15.39 -9.35 -5.46
N ALA A 81 15.47 -8.10 -5.01
CA ALA A 81 14.35 -7.41 -4.37
C ALA A 81 13.14 -7.32 -5.32
N ILE A 82 13.38 -6.98 -6.61
CA ILE A 82 12.33 -6.92 -7.62
C ILE A 82 11.75 -8.32 -7.88
N ARG A 83 12.59 -9.36 -7.91
CA ARG A 83 12.13 -10.74 -8.08
C ARG A 83 11.17 -11.14 -6.96
N LEU A 84 11.49 -10.78 -5.70
CA LEU A 84 10.64 -11.06 -4.56
C LEU A 84 9.30 -10.33 -4.65
N CYS A 85 9.29 -9.09 -5.15
CA CYS A 85 8.05 -8.36 -5.42
C CYS A 85 7.19 -9.09 -6.46
N ALA A 86 7.81 -9.60 -7.53
CA ALA A 86 7.10 -10.36 -8.56
C ALA A 86 6.50 -11.65 -8.00
N GLU A 87 7.22 -12.36 -7.13
CA GLU A 87 6.71 -13.57 -6.48
C GLU A 87 5.49 -13.25 -5.60
N ALA A 88 5.54 -12.16 -4.83
CA ALA A 88 4.42 -11.72 -4.01
C ALA A 88 3.18 -11.40 -4.88
N LEU A 89 3.37 -10.71 -5.99
CA LEU A 89 2.29 -10.41 -6.92
C LEU A 89 1.67 -11.67 -7.53
N ARG A 90 2.48 -12.67 -7.87
CA ARG A 90 1.98 -13.94 -8.39
C ARG A 90 1.16 -14.69 -7.35
N THR A 91 1.63 -14.72 -6.11
CA THR A 91 0.93 -15.38 -5.00
C THR A 91 -0.46 -14.79 -4.77
N HIS A 92 -0.61 -13.47 -4.93
CA HIS A 92 -1.86 -12.76 -4.67
C HIS A 92 -2.60 -12.33 -5.95
N LYS A 93 -2.20 -12.89 -7.09
CA LYS A 93 -2.72 -12.47 -8.41
C LYS A 93 -4.25 -12.50 -8.50
N ASP A 94 -4.86 -13.59 -8.07
CA ASP A 94 -6.31 -13.76 -8.22
C ASP A 94 -7.09 -12.79 -7.34
N ALA A 95 -6.66 -12.60 -6.10
CA ALA A 95 -7.29 -11.66 -5.18
C ALA A 95 -7.11 -10.20 -5.65
N LEU A 96 -5.90 -9.86 -6.12
CA LEU A 96 -5.62 -8.52 -6.64
C LEU A 96 -6.44 -8.23 -7.91
N GLY A 97 -6.53 -9.21 -8.81
CA GLY A 97 -7.34 -9.09 -10.02
C GLY A 97 -8.82 -8.93 -9.72
N SER A 98 -9.32 -9.64 -8.71
CA SER A 98 -10.70 -9.51 -8.27
C SER A 98 -11.00 -8.14 -7.65
N LEU A 99 -10.01 -7.56 -6.95
CA LEU A 99 -10.16 -6.23 -6.35
C LEU A 99 -10.28 -5.14 -7.42
N VAL A 100 -9.53 -5.26 -8.51
CA VAL A 100 -9.54 -4.30 -9.62
C VAL A 100 -10.86 -4.34 -10.36
#